data_21c146d3ec6d0ba4a72a7df5dda9f600
#
_entry.id   21c146d3ec6d0ba4a72a7df5dda9f600
#
_cell.length_a   1.000
_cell.length_b   1.000
_cell.length_c   1.000
_cell.angle_alpha   90.00
_cell.angle_beta   90.00
_cell.angle_gamma   90.00
#
_symmetry.space_group_name_H-M   'P 1'
#
loop_
_entity.id
_entity.type
_entity.pdbx_description
1 polymer ?
#
loop_
_entity_poly.entity_id
_entity_poly.type
_entity_poly.pdbx_seq_one_letter_code
_entity_poly.pdbx_strand_id
1 'polypeptide(L)'
;MASLITATTVAVIAPVLVYLWPPPPKGEKTTDVKVTLDTPLDQLKDGQAVKFEAPQNSAFTMTNGGGDNAAGDLAYGGYLVKTADKVIAFAINCSHLGCSIAINEKARSFDCPCHGSRFSLDGKVIHGPAVAPLSNLAWKQGGSPNEILVGGKSFAAGAA
;
A
#
# COMPACT_ATOMS: atom_id res chain seq x y z
N MET A 1 31.60 33.00 -30.35
CA MET A 1 30.89 31.82 -30.83
C MET A 1 30.92 30.66 -29.82
N ALA A 2 32.00 30.35 -29.15
CA ALA A 2 32.05 29.27 -28.14
C ALA A 2 31.02 29.42 -27.00
N SER A 3 30.80 30.63 -26.51
CA SER A 3 29.83 30.89 -25.42
C SER A 3 28.36 30.62 -25.78
N LEU A 4 27.99 30.81 -27.04
CA LEU A 4 26.62 30.57 -27.49
C LEU A 4 26.35 29.07 -27.63
N ILE A 5 27.35 28.32 -28.11
CA ILE A 5 27.24 26.86 -28.27
C ILE A 5 27.13 26.17 -26.92
N THR A 6 27.92 26.61 -25.91
CA THR A 6 27.82 26.06 -24.56
C THR A 6 26.47 26.34 -23.91
N ALA A 7 25.93 27.54 -24.06
CA ALA A 7 24.63 27.90 -23.49
C ALA A 7 23.47 27.07 -24.11
N THR A 8 23.47 26.89 -25.43
CA THR A 8 22.44 26.08 -26.10
C THR A 8 22.56 24.60 -25.76
N THR A 9 23.77 24.06 -25.65
CA THR A 9 23.99 22.66 -25.27
C THR A 9 23.52 22.39 -23.86
N VAL A 10 23.81 23.25 -22.90
CA VAL A 10 23.31 23.11 -21.52
C VAL A 10 21.78 23.20 -21.44
N ALA A 11 21.17 24.14 -22.20
CA ALA A 11 19.72 24.32 -22.21
C ALA A 11 18.95 23.10 -22.73
N VAL A 12 19.54 22.32 -23.64
CA VAL A 12 18.94 21.12 -24.19
C VAL A 12 19.27 19.88 -23.35
N ILE A 13 20.52 19.71 -22.96
CA ILE A 13 20.97 18.49 -22.27
C ILE A 13 20.50 18.45 -20.80
N ALA A 14 20.47 19.58 -20.09
CA ALA A 14 20.10 19.60 -18.68
C ALA A 14 18.68 19.05 -18.42
N PRO A 15 17.62 19.46 -19.13
CA PRO A 15 16.29 18.89 -18.92
C PRO A 15 16.21 17.42 -19.29
N VAL A 16 16.97 16.96 -20.29
CA VAL A 16 17.03 15.54 -20.67
C VAL A 16 17.68 14.72 -19.55
N LEU A 17 18.78 15.21 -18.97
CA LEU A 17 19.44 14.54 -17.85
C LEU A 17 18.55 14.50 -16.61
N VAL A 18 17.82 15.57 -16.29
CA VAL A 18 16.86 15.60 -15.17
C VAL A 18 15.70 14.62 -15.41
N TYR A 19 15.23 14.50 -16.65
CA TYR A 19 14.19 13.55 -17.00
C TYR A 19 14.66 12.10 -16.90
N LEU A 20 15.86 11.79 -17.39
CA LEU A 20 16.44 10.43 -17.35
C LEU A 20 16.97 10.04 -15.96
N TRP A 21 17.32 11.04 -15.14
CA TRP A 21 17.83 10.87 -13.77
C TRP A 21 17.08 11.79 -12.82
N PRO A 22 15.81 11.51 -12.56
CA PRO A 22 15.04 12.34 -11.65
C PRO A 22 15.71 12.38 -10.28
N PRO A 23 15.79 13.55 -9.64
CA PRO A 23 16.28 13.62 -8.28
C PRO A 23 15.45 12.70 -7.38
N PRO A 24 16.07 12.06 -6.37
CA PRO A 24 15.32 11.21 -5.45
C PRO A 24 14.16 12.03 -4.86
N PRO A 25 12.98 11.44 -4.72
CA PRO A 25 11.83 12.14 -4.18
C PRO A 25 12.21 12.70 -2.82
N LYS A 26 12.03 14.01 -2.66
CA LYS A 26 12.23 14.67 -1.36
C LYS A 26 11.40 13.95 -0.35
N GLY A 27 12.02 13.48 0.74
CA GLY A 27 11.41 12.61 1.75
C GLY A 27 9.99 13.03 2.08
N GLU A 28 9.05 12.25 1.62
CA GLU A 28 7.64 12.46 1.84
C GLU A 28 7.38 12.28 3.34
N LYS A 29 6.85 13.31 3.98
CA LYS A 29 6.42 13.21 5.37
C LYS A 29 5.29 12.19 5.38
N THR A 30 5.57 10.96 5.81
CA THR A 30 4.54 9.97 6.05
C THR A 30 3.67 10.48 7.19
N THR A 31 2.49 10.91 6.86
CA THR A 31 1.47 11.26 7.85
C THR A 31 0.80 9.97 8.26
N ASP A 32 1.01 9.57 9.53
CA ASP A 32 0.29 8.44 10.09
C ASP A 32 -1.20 8.78 10.13
N VAL A 33 -2.03 7.91 9.60
CA VAL A 33 -3.47 8.04 9.58
C VAL A 33 -4.05 7.24 10.72
N LYS A 34 -4.87 7.90 11.53
CA LYS A 34 -5.58 7.28 12.64
C LYS A 34 -6.80 6.52 12.11
N VAL A 35 -6.87 5.24 12.47
CA VAL A 35 -7.94 4.34 12.08
C VAL A 35 -8.50 3.65 13.32
N THR A 36 -9.82 3.54 13.39
CA THR A 36 -10.52 2.81 14.43
C THR A 36 -10.91 1.42 13.90
N LEU A 37 -10.64 0.40 14.72
CA LEU A 37 -10.99 -1.00 14.42
C LEU A 37 -12.30 -1.36 15.10
N ASP A 38 -13.11 -2.16 14.44
CA ASP A 38 -14.32 -2.72 15.02
C ASP A 38 -14.00 -3.75 16.13
N THR A 39 -12.87 -4.42 16.01
CA THR A 39 -12.38 -5.40 16.99
C THR A 39 -11.07 -4.91 17.60
N PRO A 40 -10.97 -4.82 18.92
CA PRO A 40 -9.71 -4.46 19.60
C PRO A 40 -8.57 -5.43 19.29
N LEU A 41 -7.34 -4.92 19.21
CA LEU A 41 -6.16 -5.71 18.85
C LEU A 41 -5.88 -6.88 19.79
N ASP A 42 -6.17 -6.72 21.09
CA ASP A 42 -6.00 -7.73 22.14
C ASP A 42 -6.97 -8.91 21.98
N GLN A 43 -8.12 -8.69 21.35
CA GLN A 43 -9.15 -9.71 21.10
C GLN A 43 -8.96 -10.45 19.78
N LEU A 44 -8.02 -10.03 18.94
CA LEU A 44 -7.74 -10.74 17.68
C LEU A 44 -7.21 -12.14 17.96
N LYS A 45 -7.85 -13.12 17.32
CA LYS A 45 -7.42 -14.54 17.36
C LYS A 45 -6.40 -14.82 16.28
N ASP A 46 -5.58 -15.84 16.48
CA ASP A 46 -4.63 -16.28 15.46
C ASP A 46 -5.34 -16.70 14.16
N GLY A 47 -4.83 -16.20 13.04
CA GLY A 47 -5.42 -16.40 11.72
C GLY A 47 -6.68 -15.57 11.45
N GLN A 48 -7.05 -14.66 12.33
CA GLN A 48 -8.14 -13.72 12.10
C GLN A 48 -7.64 -12.50 11.33
N ALA A 49 -8.43 -12.07 10.35
CA ALA A 49 -8.24 -10.83 9.61
C ALA A 49 -9.35 -9.84 9.96
N VAL A 50 -9.00 -8.62 10.28
CA VAL A 50 -9.93 -7.52 10.52
C VAL A 50 -9.73 -6.45 9.48
N LYS A 51 -10.80 -6.10 8.77
CA LYS A 51 -10.79 -5.00 7.80
C LYS A 51 -10.76 -3.68 8.54
N PHE A 52 -10.02 -2.74 8.02
CA PHE A 52 -10.07 -1.35 8.46
C PHE A 52 -10.21 -0.43 7.25
N GLU A 53 -10.86 0.71 7.47
CA GLU A 53 -11.06 1.75 6.46
C GLU A 53 -10.43 3.04 6.96
N ALA A 54 -9.65 3.67 6.10
CA ALA A 54 -9.07 4.97 6.40
C ALA A 54 -10.06 6.09 6.01
N PRO A 55 -10.13 7.18 6.77
CA PRO A 55 -10.95 8.33 6.42
C PRO A 55 -10.60 8.87 5.02
N GLN A 56 -11.60 9.19 4.22
CA GLN A 56 -11.44 9.63 2.82
C GLN A 56 -10.59 10.90 2.65
N ASN A 57 -10.43 11.70 3.70
CA ASN A 57 -9.61 12.93 3.69
C ASN A 57 -8.21 12.71 4.22
N SER A 58 -7.81 11.47 4.46
CA SER A 58 -6.50 11.20 5.00
C SER A 58 -5.43 11.35 3.91
N ALA A 59 -4.23 11.77 4.32
CA ALA A 59 -3.04 11.82 3.44
C ALA A 59 -2.61 10.43 2.91
N PHE A 60 -3.40 9.39 3.17
CA PHE A 60 -3.33 8.06 2.59
C PHE A 60 -3.83 8.05 1.13
N THR A 61 -4.00 9.24 0.56
CA THR A 61 -4.27 9.40 -0.86
C THR A 61 -3.08 8.82 -1.62
N MET A 62 -3.33 7.75 -2.29
CA MET A 62 -2.41 6.91 -3.02
C MET A 62 -1.50 7.70 -3.93
N THR A 63 -0.25 7.85 -3.57
CA THR A 63 0.83 8.12 -4.50
C THR A 63 1.31 6.83 -5.21
N ASN A 64 0.44 5.85 -5.33
CA ASN A 64 0.69 4.68 -6.15
C ASN A 64 0.23 4.95 -7.57
N GLY A 65 0.97 5.81 -8.29
CA GLY A 65 1.09 5.81 -9.75
C GLY A 65 -0.18 5.73 -10.63
N GLY A 66 -1.34 5.83 -10.06
CA GLY A 66 -2.61 5.86 -10.75
C GLY A 66 -3.14 7.28 -10.72
N GLY A 67 -3.03 7.97 -11.84
CA GLY A 67 -3.60 9.29 -12.03
C GLY A 67 -5.05 9.35 -11.61
N ASP A 68 -5.40 10.52 -11.18
CA ASP A 68 -6.72 11.07 -10.97
C ASP A 68 -7.92 10.15 -11.27
N ASN A 69 -8.41 9.44 -10.24
CA ASN A 69 -9.84 9.15 -9.99
C ASN A 69 -10.73 8.64 -11.13
N ALA A 70 -10.21 8.06 -12.16
CA ALA A 70 -11.04 7.51 -13.23
C ALA A 70 -11.70 6.16 -12.87
N ALA A 71 -11.38 5.59 -11.73
CA ALA A 71 -12.09 4.45 -11.17
C ALA A 71 -12.55 4.85 -9.76
N GLY A 72 -13.79 5.33 -9.66
CA GLY A 72 -14.46 5.54 -8.39
C GLY A 72 -14.22 4.36 -7.46
N ASP A 73 -14.00 4.65 -6.17
CA ASP A 73 -13.86 3.68 -5.10
C ASP A 73 -12.56 2.86 -5.06
N LEU A 74 -11.40 3.51 -5.14
CA LEU A 74 -10.23 2.95 -4.50
C LEU A 74 -10.48 2.97 -3.00
N ALA A 75 -10.90 1.83 -2.47
CA ALA A 75 -11.16 1.69 -1.05
C ALA A 75 -9.87 1.97 -0.28
N TYR A 76 -9.87 3.07 0.45
CA TYR A 76 -8.78 3.43 1.36
C TYR A 76 -8.91 2.53 2.58
N GLY A 77 -8.09 1.52 2.66
CA GLY A 77 -8.17 0.61 3.78
C GLY A 77 -7.22 -0.56 3.65
N GLY A 78 -7.41 -1.51 4.53
CA GLY A 78 -6.57 -2.69 4.57
C GLY A 78 -7.14 -3.76 5.48
N TYR A 79 -6.30 -4.74 5.71
CA TYR A 79 -6.56 -5.81 6.66
C TYR A 79 -5.43 -5.90 7.67
N LEU A 80 -5.81 -6.00 8.95
CA LEU A 80 -4.92 -6.45 10.00
C LEU A 80 -5.10 -7.94 10.18
N VAL A 81 -4.03 -8.68 10.09
CA VAL A 81 -4.02 -10.13 10.25
C VAL A 81 -3.14 -10.48 11.43
N LYS A 82 -3.70 -11.21 12.40
CA LYS A 82 -2.91 -11.81 13.47
C LYS A 82 -2.41 -13.17 13.03
N THR A 83 -1.12 -13.34 13.04
CA THR A 83 -0.45 -14.64 12.92
C THR A 83 0.14 -15.01 14.28
N ALA A 84 0.55 -16.27 14.47
CA ALA A 84 1.06 -16.75 15.76
C ALA A 84 2.07 -15.79 16.43
N ASP A 85 2.95 -15.18 15.62
CA ASP A 85 4.08 -14.38 16.13
C ASP A 85 3.88 -12.87 16.00
N LYS A 86 3.00 -12.40 15.13
CA LYS A 86 2.89 -10.96 14.80
C LYS A 86 1.53 -10.58 14.23
N VAL A 87 1.26 -9.28 14.29
CA VAL A 87 0.16 -8.66 13.56
C VAL A 87 0.73 -7.96 12.32
N ILE A 88 0.17 -8.25 11.16
CA ILE A 88 0.61 -7.68 9.88
C ILE A 88 -0.55 -6.84 9.34
N ALA A 89 -0.23 -5.66 8.83
CA ALA A 89 -1.18 -4.83 8.10
C ALA A 89 -0.93 -4.94 6.60
N PHE A 90 -1.97 -5.23 5.83
CA PHE A 90 -1.92 -5.27 4.37
C PHE A 90 -2.79 -4.20 3.77
N ALA A 91 -2.36 -3.63 2.65
CA ALA A 91 -3.23 -2.80 1.82
C ALA A 91 -4.35 -3.66 1.22
N ILE A 92 -5.53 -3.06 1.07
CA ILE A 92 -6.68 -3.75 0.48
C ILE A 92 -6.52 -4.05 -1.01
N ASN A 93 -5.52 -3.46 -1.65
CA ASN A 93 -5.32 -3.51 -3.08
C ASN A 93 -4.55 -4.77 -3.52
N CYS A 94 -5.12 -5.49 -4.50
CA CYS A 94 -4.46 -6.60 -5.16
C CYS A 94 -3.20 -6.14 -5.91
N SER A 95 -2.10 -6.86 -5.74
CA SER A 95 -0.82 -6.55 -6.40
C SER A 95 -0.80 -6.78 -7.92
N HIS A 96 -1.89 -7.33 -8.49
CA HIS A 96 -2.04 -7.46 -9.94
C HIS A 96 -2.38 -6.11 -10.59
N LEU A 97 -3.58 -5.58 -10.35
CA LEU A 97 -4.09 -4.33 -10.95
C LEU A 97 -4.88 -3.47 -9.95
N GLY A 98 -4.65 -3.61 -8.66
CA GLY A 98 -5.19 -2.71 -7.65
C GLY A 98 -6.63 -2.97 -7.20
N CYS A 99 -7.32 -3.99 -7.70
CA CYS A 99 -8.67 -4.32 -7.23
C CYS A 99 -8.69 -4.62 -5.74
N SER A 100 -9.78 -4.26 -5.06
CA SER A 100 -9.95 -4.61 -3.65
C SER A 100 -10.06 -6.12 -3.45
N ILE A 101 -9.26 -6.63 -2.52
CA ILE A 101 -9.31 -8.03 -2.10
C ILE A 101 -10.36 -8.22 -0.99
N ALA A 102 -10.85 -9.44 -0.85
CA ALA A 102 -11.75 -9.84 0.22
C ALA A 102 -11.19 -11.03 0.98
N ILE A 103 -11.44 -11.07 2.29
CA ILE A 103 -11.08 -12.23 3.11
C ILE A 103 -12.03 -13.40 2.82
N ASN A 104 -11.47 -14.57 2.59
CA ASN A 104 -12.18 -15.84 2.54
C ASN A 104 -11.83 -16.65 3.79
N GLU A 105 -12.68 -16.55 4.79
CA GLU A 105 -12.43 -17.19 6.09
C GLU A 105 -12.34 -18.71 6.00
N LYS A 106 -13.16 -19.33 5.12
CA LYS A 106 -13.16 -20.79 4.92
C LYS A 106 -11.86 -21.29 4.29
N ALA A 107 -11.38 -20.57 3.29
CA ALA A 107 -10.14 -20.92 2.61
C ALA A 107 -8.89 -20.36 3.33
N ARG A 108 -9.07 -19.50 4.35
CA ARG A 108 -8.00 -18.77 5.04
C ARG A 108 -7.09 -18.03 4.05
N SER A 109 -7.71 -17.30 3.13
CA SER A 109 -7.03 -16.59 2.04
C SER A 109 -7.65 -15.23 1.79
N PHE A 110 -6.92 -14.36 1.10
CA PHE A 110 -7.46 -13.17 0.48
C PHE A 110 -7.70 -13.47 -1.00
N ASP A 111 -8.92 -13.23 -1.46
CA ASP A 111 -9.32 -13.49 -2.83
C ASP A 111 -9.59 -12.17 -3.55
N CYS A 112 -9.05 -12.02 -4.77
CA CYS A 112 -9.30 -10.89 -5.64
C CYS A 112 -10.40 -11.24 -6.64
N PRO A 113 -11.56 -10.54 -6.62
CA PRO A 113 -12.71 -10.91 -7.45
C PRO A 113 -12.51 -10.57 -8.94
N CYS A 114 -11.58 -9.66 -9.27
CA CYS A 114 -11.42 -9.19 -10.65
C CYS A 114 -10.86 -10.28 -11.58
N HIS A 115 -9.76 -10.90 -11.19
CA HIS A 115 -9.06 -11.87 -12.05
C HIS A 115 -8.65 -13.15 -11.30
N GLY A 116 -9.18 -13.36 -10.10
CA GLY A 116 -9.00 -14.60 -9.34
C GLY A 116 -7.64 -14.76 -8.65
N SER A 117 -6.85 -13.71 -8.51
CA SER A 117 -5.64 -13.79 -7.68
C SER A 117 -6.00 -14.15 -6.24
N ARG A 118 -5.22 -15.04 -5.64
CA ARG A 118 -5.42 -15.48 -4.28
C ARG A 118 -4.13 -15.38 -3.49
N PHE A 119 -4.24 -14.94 -2.23
CA PHE A 119 -3.10 -14.74 -1.33
C PHE A 119 -3.37 -15.45 0.00
N SER A 120 -2.32 -15.97 0.60
CA SER A 120 -2.37 -16.52 1.96
C SER A 120 -2.55 -15.41 3.00
N LEU A 121 -2.84 -15.79 4.25
CA LEU A 121 -2.98 -14.81 5.35
C LEU A 121 -1.68 -14.07 5.68
N ASP A 122 -0.52 -14.59 5.26
CA ASP A 122 0.76 -13.89 5.35
C ASP A 122 1.09 -13.05 4.09
N GLY A 123 0.12 -12.89 3.19
CA GLY A 123 0.19 -12.01 2.02
C GLY A 123 0.87 -12.60 0.79
N LYS A 124 1.35 -13.85 0.84
CA LYS A 124 2.02 -14.49 -0.31
C LYS A 124 1.02 -14.91 -1.38
N VAL A 125 1.45 -14.87 -2.64
CA VAL A 125 0.63 -15.35 -3.76
C VAL A 125 0.46 -16.86 -3.67
N ILE A 126 -0.78 -17.34 -3.65
CA ILE A 126 -1.14 -18.76 -3.76
C ILE A 126 -1.55 -19.09 -5.19
N HIS A 127 -2.28 -18.15 -5.84
CA HIS A 127 -2.77 -18.29 -7.20
C HIS A 127 -2.74 -16.95 -7.92
N GLY A 128 -2.22 -16.95 -9.15
CA GLY A 128 -2.09 -15.75 -10.00
C GLY A 128 -3.41 -15.34 -10.68
N PRO A 129 -3.44 -14.19 -11.37
CA PRO A 129 -2.35 -13.58 -12.14
C PRO A 129 -1.40 -12.63 -11.38
N ALA A 130 -1.65 -12.32 -10.11
CA ALA A 130 -0.68 -11.57 -9.32
C ALA A 130 0.67 -12.30 -9.25
N VAL A 131 1.76 -11.55 -9.44
CA VAL A 131 3.14 -12.07 -9.39
C VAL A 131 3.91 -11.59 -8.16
N ALA A 132 3.35 -10.64 -7.41
CA ALA A 132 3.94 -10.09 -6.20
C ALA A 132 3.00 -10.29 -5.00
N PRO A 133 3.53 -10.41 -3.79
CA PRO A 133 2.72 -10.52 -2.58
C PRO A 133 1.92 -9.24 -2.32
N LEU A 134 0.99 -9.31 -1.37
CA LEU A 134 0.26 -8.13 -0.90
C LEU A 134 1.22 -7.10 -0.30
N SER A 135 0.91 -5.83 -0.51
CA SER A 135 1.71 -4.73 0.06
C SER A 135 1.48 -4.62 1.56
N ASN A 136 2.57 -4.67 2.32
CA ASN A 136 2.54 -4.41 3.75
C ASN A 136 2.42 -2.91 4.02
N LEU A 137 1.62 -2.58 5.02
CA LEU A 137 1.51 -1.22 5.55
C LEU A 137 2.29 -1.12 6.85
N ALA A 138 3.05 -0.04 7.01
CA ALA A 138 3.62 0.30 8.30
C ALA A 138 2.48 0.69 9.25
N TRP A 139 2.45 0.14 10.44
CA TRP A 139 1.42 0.45 11.42
C TRP A 139 1.99 0.43 12.83
N LYS A 140 1.31 1.10 13.73
CA LYS A 140 1.58 1.06 15.18
C LYS A 140 0.27 1.18 15.95
N GLN A 141 0.25 0.67 17.17
CA GLN A 141 -0.91 0.82 18.03
C GLN A 141 -1.09 2.30 18.41
N GLY A 142 -2.34 2.76 18.41
CA GLY A 142 -2.72 4.09 18.85
C GLY A 142 -2.88 4.20 20.36
N GLY A 143 -3.62 5.20 20.79
CA GLY A 143 -3.87 5.46 22.22
C GLY A 143 -4.88 4.52 22.87
N SER A 144 -5.64 3.77 22.10
CA SER A 144 -6.69 2.85 22.56
C SER A 144 -6.50 1.46 21.94
N PRO A 145 -7.02 0.38 22.56
CA PRO A 145 -6.89 -0.99 22.05
C PRO A 145 -7.50 -1.21 20.65
N ASN A 146 -8.49 -0.41 20.29
CA ASN A 146 -9.15 -0.44 18.99
C ASN A 146 -8.67 0.64 18.03
N GLU A 147 -7.55 1.30 18.35
CA GLU A 147 -7.00 2.37 17.52
C GLU A 147 -5.64 1.97 16.98
N ILE A 148 -5.44 2.20 15.69
CA ILE A 148 -4.15 2.04 15.02
C ILE A 148 -3.78 3.32 14.27
N LEU A 149 -2.50 3.52 14.11
CA LEU A 149 -1.90 4.51 13.25
C LEU A 149 -1.26 3.78 12.07
N VAL A 150 -1.74 4.06 10.87
CA VAL A 150 -1.24 3.43 9.65
C VAL A 150 -0.44 4.44 8.86
N GLY A 151 0.79 4.09 8.53
CA GLY A 151 1.67 4.95 7.75
C GLY A 151 1.33 4.88 6.25
N GLY A 152 1.44 6.04 5.57
CA GLY A 152 1.08 6.19 4.15
C GLY A 152 2.03 5.51 3.15
N LYS A 153 2.99 4.68 3.58
CA LYS A 153 3.86 3.92 2.67
C LYS A 153 3.49 2.45 2.69
N SER A 154 3.11 1.92 1.54
CA SER A 154 3.01 0.48 1.33
C SER A 154 4.38 -0.08 0.95
N PHE A 155 4.77 -1.18 1.57
CA PHE A 155 5.96 -1.93 1.21
C PHE A 155 5.54 -3.27 0.62
N ALA A 156 6.22 -3.71 -0.43
CA ALA A 156 6.02 -5.07 -0.92
C ALA A 156 6.41 -6.08 0.17
N ALA A 157 5.55 -7.06 0.43
CA ALA A 157 5.84 -8.12 1.39
C ALA A 157 7.06 -8.92 0.89
N GLY A 158 8.16 -8.85 1.62
CA GLY A 158 9.39 -9.55 1.26
C GLY A 158 10.63 -8.67 1.12
N ALA A 159 10.51 -7.36 1.31
CA ALA A 159 11.66 -6.47 1.48
C ALA A 159 11.99 -6.34 2.97
N ALA A 160 12.52 -7.37 3.57
CA ALA A 160 13.18 -7.38 4.87
C ALA A 160 14.50 -8.11 4.73
#